data_b51ec06d1362c0f8768fe080a44cbf56
#
_entry.id   b51ec06d1362c0f8768fe080a44cbf56
#
_cell.length_a   1.000
_cell.length_b   1.000
_cell.length_c   1.000
_cell.angle_alpha   90.00
_cell.angle_beta   90.00
_cell.angle_gamma   90.00
#
_symmetry.space_group_name_H-M   'P 1'
#
loop_
_entity.id
_entity.type
_entity.pdbx_description
1 polymer ?
#
loop_
_entity_poly.entity_id
_entity_poly.type
_entity_poly.pdbx_seq_one_letter_code
_entity_poly.pdbx_strand_id
1 'polypeptide(L)'
;MKPDYKNWIPKGMLFSLIAGTALSLALLLVFGAFGIGVSGKLRVVLGVVFGGAFVVCAKYTQWCVYAYRSFSYDGERKLSKQIIDGTAEHITLPEGGVGLDVGCGSGALTIACAKRNPQGKMVGIDRWGKEYASFSLSLCEKNAAAEGVRNASFRRGNALKLDFPDESFDAVTSNYVYHN
;
A
#
# COMPACT_ATOMS: atom_id res chain seq x y z
N MET A 1 0.24 2.61 23.11
CA MET A 1 0.22 1.64 21.98
C MET A 1 0.95 2.30 20.82
N LYS A 2 1.74 1.56 20.00
CA LYS A 2 2.40 2.14 18.83
C LYS A 2 1.43 2.08 17.64
N PRO A 3 1.31 3.13 16.77
CA PRO A 3 0.49 3.07 15.57
C PRO A 3 1.07 2.06 14.56
N ASP A 4 0.20 1.45 13.77
CA ASP A 4 0.57 0.49 12.73
C ASP A 4 -0.03 0.93 11.39
N TYR A 5 0.74 1.66 10.62
CA TYR A 5 0.29 2.18 9.32
C TYR A 5 0.46 1.19 8.17
N LYS A 6 0.92 -0.04 8.46
CA LYS A 6 1.15 -1.10 7.47
C LYS A 6 2.13 -0.67 6.36
N ASN A 7 2.26 -1.51 5.37
CA ASN A 7 3.02 -1.20 4.17
C ASN A 7 2.06 -1.05 2.98
N TRP A 8 2.35 -0.12 2.07
CA TRP A 8 1.54 0.08 0.86
C TRP A 8 1.71 -1.06 -0.14
N ILE A 9 2.84 -1.78 -0.09
CA ILE A 9 3.05 -2.98 -0.90
C ILE A 9 2.45 -4.20 -0.18
N PRO A 10 1.46 -4.90 -0.78
CA PRO A 10 0.84 -6.07 -0.16
C PRO A 10 1.84 -7.22 0.03
N LYS A 11 1.88 -7.80 1.23
CA LYS A 11 2.75 -8.98 1.51
C LYS A 11 2.43 -10.16 0.59
N GLY A 12 1.15 -10.34 0.23
CA GLY A 12 0.73 -11.41 -0.69
C GLY A 12 1.43 -11.33 -2.04
N MET A 13 1.56 -10.11 -2.60
CA MET A 13 2.28 -9.89 -3.86
C MET A 13 3.76 -10.29 -3.74
N LEU A 14 4.42 -9.90 -2.66
CA LEU A 14 5.82 -10.27 -2.41
C LEU A 14 5.99 -11.79 -2.31
N PHE A 15 5.15 -12.47 -1.53
CA PHE A 15 5.20 -13.94 -1.39
C PHE A 15 4.92 -14.66 -2.71
N SER A 16 3.95 -14.20 -3.50
CA SER A 16 3.64 -14.80 -4.81
C SER A 16 4.82 -14.68 -5.78
N LEU A 17 5.50 -13.55 -5.81
CA LEU A 17 6.69 -13.35 -6.65
C LEU A 17 7.87 -14.22 -6.19
N ILE A 18 8.11 -14.35 -4.89
CA ILE A 18 9.14 -15.24 -4.34
C ILE A 18 8.83 -16.70 -4.72
N ALA A 19 7.58 -17.13 -4.54
CA ALA A 19 7.15 -18.49 -4.88
C ALA A 19 7.30 -18.76 -6.40
N GLY A 20 6.89 -17.81 -7.24
CA GLY A 20 7.06 -17.90 -8.70
C GLY A 20 8.53 -18.00 -9.11
N THR A 21 9.40 -17.22 -8.46
CA THR A 21 10.86 -17.30 -8.70
C THR A 21 11.43 -18.66 -8.30
N ALA A 22 11.06 -19.15 -7.12
CA ALA A 22 11.53 -20.46 -6.64
C ALA A 22 11.01 -21.62 -7.54
N LEU A 23 9.75 -21.57 -7.94
CA LEU A 23 9.14 -22.57 -8.82
C LEU A 23 9.79 -22.58 -10.20
N SER A 24 9.98 -21.42 -10.83
CA SER A 24 10.60 -21.31 -12.14
C SER A 24 12.06 -21.79 -12.13
N LEU A 25 12.79 -21.50 -11.05
CA LEU A 25 14.14 -22.04 -10.84
C LEU A 25 14.14 -23.56 -10.71
N ALA A 26 13.23 -24.13 -9.91
CA ALA A 26 13.13 -25.58 -9.74
C ALA A 26 12.80 -26.28 -11.05
N LEU A 27 11.86 -25.74 -11.86
CA LEU A 27 11.52 -26.29 -13.17
C LEU A 27 12.68 -26.17 -14.18
N LEU A 28 13.41 -25.07 -14.16
CA LEU A 28 14.63 -24.88 -14.95
C LEU A 28 15.69 -25.93 -14.60
N LEU A 29 15.92 -26.20 -13.33
CA LEU A 29 16.88 -27.21 -12.89
C LEU A 29 16.43 -28.62 -13.28
N VAL A 30 15.18 -28.96 -13.00
CA VAL A 30 14.64 -30.31 -13.28
C VAL A 30 14.64 -30.60 -14.76
N PHE A 31 14.05 -29.76 -15.58
CA PHE A 31 13.84 -30.03 -17.00
C PHE A 31 14.95 -29.49 -17.91
N GLY A 32 15.50 -28.33 -17.60
CA GLY A 32 16.54 -27.69 -18.38
C GLY A 32 17.95 -28.22 -18.06
N ALA A 33 18.38 -28.10 -16.81
CA ALA A 33 19.74 -28.44 -16.41
C ALA A 33 19.96 -29.96 -16.28
N PHE A 34 19.09 -30.67 -15.56
CA PHE A 34 19.23 -32.12 -15.35
C PHE A 34 18.54 -32.96 -16.44
N GLY A 35 17.53 -32.43 -17.14
CA GLY A 35 16.79 -33.12 -18.20
C GLY A 35 16.00 -34.31 -17.70
N ILE A 36 15.45 -34.25 -16.46
CA ILE A 36 14.71 -35.36 -15.86
C ILE A 36 13.41 -35.59 -16.65
N GLY A 37 13.29 -36.78 -17.26
CA GLY A 37 12.13 -37.16 -18.06
C GLY A 37 12.03 -36.49 -19.43
N VAL A 38 12.99 -35.69 -19.85
CA VAL A 38 12.99 -34.95 -21.12
C VAL A 38 14.37 -34.99 -21.80
N SER A 39 14.41 -35.00 -23.13
CA SER A 39 15.65 -35.04 -23.90
C SER A 39 15.55 -34.23 -25.20
N GLY A 40 16.67 -34.11 -25.90
CA GLY A 40 16.75 -33.47 -27.22
C GLY A 40 16.20 -32.05 -27.27
N LYS A 41 15.42 -31.73 -28.30
CA LYS A 41 14.85 -30.39 -28.51
C LYS A 41 13.92 -29.94 -27.40
N LEU A 42 13.15 -30.86 -26.81
CA LEU A 42 12.20 -30.54 -25.74
C LEU A 42 12.94 -30.01 -24.51
N ARG A 43 14.07 -30.64 -24.12
CA ARG A 43 14.89 -30.14 -22.99
C ARG A 43 15.37 -28.70 -23.22
N VAL A 44 15.83 -28.41 -24.46
CA VAL A 44 16.30 -27.06 -24.82
C VAL A 44 15.13 -26.05 -24.71
N VAL A 45 13.97 -26.39 -25.28
CA VAL A 45 12.79 -25.51 -25.23
C VAL A 45 12.36 -25.23 -23.78
N LEU A 46 12.23 -26.27 -22.94
CA LEU A 46 11.85 -26.11 -21.54
C LEU A 46 12.91 -25.32 -20.76
N GLY A 47 14.20 -25.52 -21.05
CA GLY A 47 15.28 -24.73 -20.45
C GLY A 47 15.18 -23.24 -20.78
N VAL A 48 14.87 -22.90 -22.03
CA VAL A 48 14.67 -21.50 -22.46
C VAL A 48 13.43 -20.90 -21.81
N VAL A 49 12.32 -21.65 -21.83
CA VAL A 49 11.04 -21.15 -21.25
C VAL A 49 11.17 -20.91 -19.74
N PHE A 50 11.63 -21.90 -18.98
CA PHE A 50 11.77 -21.76 -17.53
C PHE A 50 12.91 -20.83 -17.13
N GLY A 51 13.99 -20.76 -17.92
CA GLY A 51 15.06 -19.80 -17.73
C GLY A 51 14.57 -18.35 -17.92
N GLY A 52 13.80 -18.09 -18.98
CA GLY A 52 13.15 -16.80 -19.21
C GLY A 52 12.19 -16.44 -18.09
N ALA A 53 11.32 -17.38 -17.68
CA ALA A 53 10.39 -17.19 -16.57
C ALA A 53 11.14 -16.87 -15.26
N PHE A 54 12.21 -17.58 -14.95
CA PHE A 54 13.04 -17.33 -13.76
C PHE A 54 13.63 -15.93 -13.78
N VAL A 55 14.23 -15.50 -14.88
CA VAL A 55 14.82 -14.14 -14.99
C VAL A 55 13.76 -13.07 -14.77
N VAL A 56 12.60 -13.21 -15.41
CA VAL A 56 11.48 -12.25 -15.26
C VAL A 56 10.99 -12.22 -13.81
N CYS A 57 10.65 -13.37 -13.24
CA CYS A 57 10.19 -13.46 -11.86
C CYS A 57 11.22 -12.92 -10.85
N ALA A 58 12.51 -13.24 -11.03
CA ALA A 58 13.58 -12.75 -10.17
C ALA A 58 13.72 -11.21 -10.21
N LYS A 59 13.63 -10.61 -11.40
CA LYS A 59 13.63 -9.15 -11.56
C LYS A 59 12.46 -8.47 -10.85
N TYR A 60 11.25 -9.01 -11.05
CA TYR A 60 10.07 -8.48 -10.36
C TYR A 60 10.14 -8.70 -8.85
N THR A 61 10.65 -9.83 -8.39
CA THR A 61 10.88 -10.09 -6.95
C THR A 61 11.87 -9.09 -6.37
N GLN A 62 13.00 -8.86 -7.05
CA GLN A 62 14.00 -7.87 -6.62
C GLN A 62 13.39 -6.47 -6.50
N TRP A 63 12.63 -6.05 -7.52
CA TRP A 63 11.94 -4.76 -7.51
C TRP A 63 10.91 -4.68 -6.37
N CYS A 64 10.11 -5.72 -6.19
CA CYS A 64 9.08 -5.77 -5.13
C CYS A 64 9.70 -5.72 -3.72
N VAL A 65 10.82 -6.44 -3.48
CA VAL A 65 11.57 -6.36 -2.22
C VAL A 65 12.08 -4.94 -1.97
N TYR A 66 12.65 -4.31 -3.01
CA TYR A 66 13.12 -2.93 -2.92
C TYR A 66 11.98 -1.96 -2.60
N ALA A 67 10.85 -2.07 -3.34
CA ALA A 67 9.67 -1.27 -3.10
C ALA A 67 9.11 -1.48 -1.69
N TYR A 68 8.97 -2.76 -1.26
CA TYR A 68 8.49 -3.10 0.08
C TYR A 68 9.34 -2.46 1.18
N ARG A 69 10.67 -2.51 1.06
CA ARG A 69 11.58 -1.86 2.03
C ARG A 69 11.48 -0.34 1.98
N SER A 70 11.33 0.25 0.81
CA SER A 70 11.24 1.71 0.64
C SER A 70 9.93 2.28 1.21
N PHE A 71 8.79 1.62 0.96
CA PHE A 71 7.46 2.03 1.43
C PHE A 71 7.12 1.58 2.85
N SER A 72 8.07 0.98 3.57
CA SER A 72 7.87 0.70 5.00
C SER A 72 7.79 2.00 5.78
N TYR A 73 6.69 2.21 6.54
CA TYR A 73 6.46 3.44 7.30
C TYR A 73 7.53 3.68 8.37
N ASP A 74 7.95 2.60 9.05
CA ASP A 74 8.96 2.62 10.12
C ASP A 74 10.35 2.08 9.66
N GLY A 75 10.51 1.78 8.37
CA GLY A 75 11.75 1.25 7.81
C GLY A 75 12.84 2.32 7.67
N GLU A 76 13.97 1.96 7.07
CA GLU A 76 15.10 2.88 6.89
C GLU A 76 14.75 4.06 5.98
N ARG A 77 14.10 3.80 4.84
CA ARG A 77 13.78 4.82 3.84
C ARG A 77 12.54 5.64 4.18
N LYS A 78 11.56 5.05 4.85
CA LYS A 78 10.31 5.71 5.30
C LYS A 78 9.57 6.50 4.20
N LEU A 79 9.62 6.03 2.96
CA LEU A 79 9.10 6.80 1.82
C LEU A 79 7.61 7.11 1.98
N SER A 80 6.79 6.15 2.43
CA SER A 80 5.37 6.39 2.71
C SER A 80 5.17 7.47 3.78
N LYS A 81 5.99 7.46 4.83
CA LYS A 81 5.93 8.49 5.88
C LYS A 81 6.30 9.87 5.33
N GLN A 82 7.38 9.96 4.53
CA GLN A 82 7.81 11.22 3.92
C GLN A 82 6.73 11.81 3.00
N ILE A 83 6.08 10.96 2.20
CA ILE A 83 4.97 11.39 1.32
C ILE A 83 3.80 11.90 2.16
N ILE A 84 3.43 11.20 3.22
CA ILE A 84 2.34 11.59 4.11
C ILE A 84 2.65 12.89 4.84
N ASP A 85 3.82 13.01 5.44
CA ASP A 85 4.23 14.20 6.16
C ASP A 85 4.31 15.40 5.20
N GLY A 86 4.93 15.22 4.02
CA GLY A 86 5.02 16.26 3.00
C GLY A 86 3.65 16.70 2.45
N THR A 87 2.70 15.78 2.26
CA THR A 87 1.34 16.15 1.88
C THR A 87 0.64 16.91 2.99
N ALA A 88 0.74 16.42 4.23
CA ALA A 88 0.11 17.07 5.38
C ALA A 88 0.65 18.49 5.65
N GLU A 89 1.90 18.78 5.26
CA GLU A 89 2.50 20.13 5.38
C GLU A 89 1.76 21.20 4.58
N HIS A 90 1.10 20.81 3.51
CA HIS A 90 0.37 21.73 2.63
C HIS A 90 -1.11 21.90 3.03
N ILE A 91 -1.57 21.16 4.05
CA ILE A 91 -2.97 21.21 4.50
C ILE A 91 -3.10 22.12 5.71
N THR A 92 -3.73 23.25 5.49
CA THR A 92 -4.10 24.21 6.54
C THR A 92 -5.61 24.38 6.53
N LEU A 93 -6.26 24.12 7.67
CA LEU A 93 -7.69 24.31 7.85
C LEU A 93 -7.93 25.60 8.66
N PRO A 94 -8.98 26.36 8.36
CA PRO A 94 -9.43 27.44 9.23
C PRO A 94 -9.87 26.90 10.60
N GLU A 95 -10.05 27.78 11.57
CA GLU A 95 -10.60 27.41 12.87
C GLU A 95 -12.00 26.82 12.70
N GLY A 96 -12.22 25.61 13.25
CA GLY A 96 -13.46 24.86 13.07
C GLY A 96 -13.62 24.20 11.69
N GLY A 97 -12.66 24.40 10.78
CA GLY A 97 -12.69 23.87 9.42
C GLY A 97 -12.63 22.34 9.36
N VAL A 98 -13.09 21.79 8.25
CA VAL A 98 -13.18 20.35 8.02
C VAL A 98 -12.42 19.93 6.76
N GLY A 99 -11.50 18.97 6.89
CA GLY A 99 -10.80 18.35 5.78
C GLY A 99 -11.28 16.94 5.52
N LEU A 100 -11.24 16.53 4.25
CA LEU A 100 -11.56 15.17 3.79
C LEU A 100 -10.30 14.48 3.26
N ASP A 101 -10.07 13.23 3.66
CA ASP A 101 -9.04 12.35 3.11
C ASP A 101 -9.71 11.16 2.40
N VAL A 102 -9.66 11.16 1.06
CA VAL A 102 -10.31 10.17 0.20
C VAL A 102 -9.36 8.99 -0.04
N GLY A 103 -9.79 7.80 0.39
CA GLY A 103 -8.96 6.58 0.34
C GLY A 103 -7.92 6.56 1.45
N CYS A 104 -8.34 6.83 2.68
CA CYS A 104 -7.47 7.02 3.83
C CYS A 104 -6.66 5.77 4.26
N GLY A 105 -6.99 4.58 3.75
CA GLY A 105 -6.29 3.30 4.00
C GLY A 105 -6.14 2.96 5.47
N SER A 106 -4.96 3.19 6.05
CA SER A 106 -4.64 3.01 7.47
C SER A 106 -4.88 4.27 8.32
N GLY A 107 -5.38 5.35 7.72
CA GLY A 107 -5.62 6.63 8.38
C GLY A 107 -4.39 7.52 8.53
N ALA A 108 -3.25 7.16 7.93
CA ALA A 108 -1.98 7.86 8.17
C ALA A 108 -2.03 9.34 7.76
N LEU A 109 -2.54 9.67 6.55
CA LEU A 109 -2.63 11.05 6.09
C LEU A 109 -3.70 11.83 6.86
N THR A 110 -4.86 11.23 7.08
CA THR A 110 -5.93 11.82 7.90
C THR A 110 -5.41 12.24 9.27
N ILE A 111 -4.67 11.34 9.95
CA ILE A 111 -4.09 11.58 11.28
C ILE A 111 -3.00 12.67 11.22
N ALA A 112 -2.12 12.62 10.23
CA ALA A 112 -1.07 13.62 10.05
C ALA A 112 -1.65 15.02 9.84
N CYS A 113 -2.68 15.16 8.99
CA CYS A 113 -3.40 16.42 8.79
C CYS A 113 -4.12 16.90 10.06
N ALA A 114 -4.77 15.99 10.79
CA ALA A 114 -5.46 16.31 12.04
C ALA A 114 -4.51 16.86 13.10
N LYS A 115 -3.32 16.27 13.24
CA LYS A 115 -2.27 16.75 14.18
C LYS A 115 -1.79 18.16 13.86
N ARG A 116 -1.71 18.51 12.58
CA ARG A 116 -1.29 19.86 12.13
C ARG A 116 -2.39 20.90 12.26
N ASN A 117 -3.64 20.47 12.30
CA ASN A 117 -4.81 21.35 12.37
C ASN A 117 -5.62 21.06 13.65
N PRO A 118 -5.09 21.37 14.85
CA PRO A 118 -5.72 20.99 16.12
C PRO A 118 -7.08 21.68 16.35
N GLN A 119 -7.33 22.82 15.69
CA GLN A 119 -8.60 23.55 15.74
C GLN A 119 -9.59 23.13 14.65
N GLY A 120 -9.17 22.30 13.70
CA GLY A 120 -10.01 21.73 12.65
C GLY A 120 -10.33 20.26 12.90
N LYS A 121 -11.06 19.67 11.96
CA LYS A 121 -11.41 18.24 11.97
C LYS A 121 -10.99 17.58 10.67
N MET A 122 -10.58 16.32 10.72
CA MET A 122 -10.31 15.50 9.53
C MET A 122 -11.28 14.33 9.46
N VAL A 123 -11.80 14.08 8.27
CA VAL A 123 -12.65 12.91 7.96
C VAL A 123 -11.91 12.04 6.96
N GLY A 124 -11.57 10.83 7.34
CA GLY A 124 -11.02 9.82 6.42
C GLY A 124 -12.10 8.90 5.91
N ILE A 125 -12.16 8.69 4.61
CA ILE A 125 -13.05 7.70 4.00
C ILE A 125 -12.27 6.67 3.20
N ASP A 126 -12.73 5.41 3.26
CA ASP A 126 -12.20 4.33 2.45
C ASP A 126 -13.27 3.25 2.25
N ARG A 127 -13.14 2.46 1.20
CA ARG A 127 -14.01 1.27 0.99
C ARG A 127 -13.50 0.04 1.73
N TRP A 128 -12.21 0.01 2.08
CA TRP A 128 -11.47 -1.13 2.64
C TRP A 128 -11.79 -2.42 1.90
N GLY A 129 -11.50 -2.42 0.60
CA GLY A 129 -11.72 -3.56 -0.29
C GLY A 129 -10.82 -4.75 0.04
N LYS A 130 -11.16 -5.92 -0.47
CA LYS A 130 -10.41 -7.17 -0.24
C LYS A 130 -8.98 -7.12 -0.74
N GLU A 131 -8.72 -6.33 -1.76
CA GLU A 131 -7.40 -6.09 -2.35
C GLU A 131 -6.41 -5.46 -1.37
N TYR A 132 -6.91 -4.69 -0.40
CA TYR A 132 -6.15 -4.04 0.67
C TYR A 132 -6.61 -4.53 2.05
N ALA A 133 -6.78 -5.84 2.22
CA ALA A 133 -7.31 -6.47 3.42
C ALA A 133 -6.49 -6.19 4.71
N SER A 134 -5.29 -5.62 4.59
CA SER A 134 -4.49 -5.15 5.73
C SER A 134 -5.00 -3.84 6.34
N PHE A 135 -5.85 -3.09 5.63
CA PHE A 135 -6.45 -1.84 6.07
C PHE A 135 -7.89 -2.04 6.53
N SER A 136 -8.33 -1.27 7.50
CA SER A 136 -9.70 -1.33 8.02
C SER A 136 -10.05 -0.08 8.83
N LEU A 137 -11.34 0.18 8.99
CA LEU A 137 -11.85 1.23 9.88
C LEU A 137 -11.25 1.10 11.30
N SER A 138 -11.32 -0.10 11.87
CA SER A 138 -10.78 -0.37 13.22
C SER A 138 -9.27 -0.10 13.33
N LEU A 139 -8.51 -0.30 12.25
CA LEU A 139 -7.08 0.03 12.22
C LEU A 139 -6.88 1.55 12.29
N CYS A 140 -7.66 2.33 11.52
CA CYS A 140 -7.59 3.79 11.54
C CYS A 140 -7.89 4.35 12.92
N GLU A 141 -8.95 3.87 13.57
CA GLU A 141 -9.32 4.27 14.92
C GLU A 141 -8.24 3.94 15.96
N LYS A 142 -7.64 2.73 15.87
CA LYS A 142 -6.53 2.32 16.72
C LYS A 142 -5.29 3.21 16.52
N ASN A 143 -5.00 3.57 15.27
CA ASN A 143 -3.88 4.44 14.95
C ASN A 143 -4.12 5.86 15.48
N ALA A 144 -5.31 6.43 15.31
CA ALA A 144 -5.66 7.73 15.87
C ALA A 144 -5.54 7.73 17.39
N ALA A 145 -6.06 6.71 18.06
CA ALA A 145 -5.95 6.56 19.51
C ALA A 145 -4.49 6.43 19.97
N ALA A 146 -3.67 5.65 19.25
CA ALA A 146 -2.25 5.46 19.55
C ALA A 146 -1.44 6.75 19.42
N GLU A 147 -1.83 7.63 18.49
CA GLU A 147 -1.23 8.96 18.27
C GLU A 147 -1.84 10.06 19.13
N GLY A 148 -2.85 9.75 19.95
CA GLY A 148 -3.56 10.73 20.80
C GLY A 148 -4.42 11.73 20.04
N VAL A 149 -4.78 11.44 18.78
CA VAL A 149 -5.55 12.29 17.88
C VAL A 149 -7.04 12.09 18.13
N ARG A 150 -7.78 13.18 18.42
CA ARG A 150 -9.21 13.15 18.73
C ARG A 150 -10.07 13.89 17.70
N ASN A 151 -9.45 14.67 16.83
CA ASN A 151 -10.09 15.46 15.78
C ASN A 151 -10.02 14.78 14.40
N ALA A 152 -9.74 13.48 14.36
CA ALA A 152 -9.86 12.64 13.17
C ALA A 152 -11.01 11.64 13.36
N SER A 153 -11.83 11.48 12.34
CA SER A 153 -12.90 10.46 12.26
C SER A 153 -12.78 9.66 10.97
N PHE A 154 -13.29 8.44 10.99
CA PHE A 154 -13.19 7.54 9.84
C PHE A 154 -14.55 6.93 9.55
N ARG A 155 -14.88 6.79 8.26
CA ARG A 155 -16.09 6.09 7.83
C ARG A 155 -15.92 5.42 6.49
N ARG A 156 -16.77 4.42 6.21
CA ARG A 156 -16.82 3.80 4.88
C ARG A 156 -17.30 4.82 3.84
N GLY A 157 -16.61 4.85 2.70
CA GLY A 157 -16.95 5.73 1.59
C GLY A 157 -16.41 5.21 0.26
N ASN A 158 -16.95 5.75 -0.84
CA ASN A 158 -16.54 5.40 -2.19
C ASN A 158 -15.96 6.64 -2.88
N ALA A 159 -14.70 6.57 -3.31
CA ALA A 159 -14.01 7.64 -4.01
C ALA A 159 -14.66 8.03 -5.35
N LEU A 160 -15.39 7.10 -6.00
CA LEU A 160 -16.10 7.35 -7.26
C LEU A 160 -17.44 8.07 -7.06
N LYS A 161 -17.97 8.04 -5.83
CA LYS A 161 -19.24 8.71 -5.50
C LYS A 161 -19.16 9.16 -4.05
N LEU A 162 -18.78 10.40 -3.85
CA LEU A 162 -18.71 11.01 -2.53
C LEU A 162 -20.15 11.31 -2.05
N ASP A 163 -20.45 10.84 -0.85
CA ASP A 163 -21.76 11.00 -0.20
C ASP A 163 -21.68 12.14 0.84
N PHE A 164 -21.47 13.34 0.30
CA PHE A 164 -21.41 14.57 1.09
C PHE A 164 -22.11 15.69 0.28
N PRO A 165 -22.73 16.67 0.96
CA PRO A 165 -23.21 17.89 0.30
C PRO A 165 -22.05 18.65 -0.36
N ASP A 166 -22.40 19.48 -1.32
CA ASP A 166 -21.43 20.41 -1.92
C ASP A 166 -20.89 21.38 -0.85
N GLU A 167 -19.66 21.84 -1.05
CA GLU A 167 -18.98 22.80 -0.17
C GLU A 167 -18.82 22.35 1.30
N SER A 168 -18.78 21.01 1.54
CA SER A 168 -18.68 20.44 2.90
C SER A 168 -17.27 20.47 3.50
N PHE A 169 -16.24 20.75 2.70
CA PHE A 169 -14.86 20.63 3.13
C PHE A 169 -14.01 21.84 2.70
N ASP A 170 -13.15 22.30 3.62
CA ASP A 170 -12.18 23.37 3.36
C ASP A 170 -10.92 22.84 2.64
N ALA A 171 -10.61 21.56 2.79
CA ALA A 171 -9.53 20.89 2.10
C ALA A 171 -9.89 19.43 1.78
N VAL A 172 -9.44 18.95 0.63
CA VAL A 172 -9.59 17.54 0.25
C VAL A 172 -8.22 16.98 -0.13
N THR A 173 -7.89 15.84 0.46
CA THR A 173 -6.67 15.09 0.16
C THR A 173 -7.01 13.72 -0.41
N SER A 174 -6.11 13.20 -1.25
CA SER A 174 -6.17 11.83 -1.73
C SER A 174 -4.76 11.38 -2.11
N ASN A 175 -4.35 10.22 -1.63
CA ASN A 175 -3.01 9.73 -1.86
C ASN A 175 -3.05 8.30 -2.41
N TYR A 176 -2.60 8.10 -3.65
CA TYR A 176 -2.56 6.80 -4.36
C TYR A 176 -3.93 6.10 -4.50
N VAL A 177 -5.01 6.84 -4.78
CA VAL A 177 -6.38 6.30 -4.88
C VAL A 177 -6.92 6.30 -6.30
N TYR A 178 -6.80 7.41 -7.00
CA TYR A 178 -7.45 7.62 -8.32
C TYR A 178 -6.74 6.97 -9.51
N HIS A 179 -5.74 6.15 -9.30
CA HIS A 179 -5.07 5.36 -10.32
C HIS A 179 -5.59 3.91 -10.43
N ASN A 180 -6.53 3.52 -9.58
CA ASN A 180 -7.11 2.16 -9.51
C ASN A 180 -8.42 2.06 -10.29
#